data_518b5e9a64ec3f8681158d8bf3923743
#
_entry.id   518b5e9a64ec3f8681158d8bf3923743
#
_cell.length_a   1.000
_cell.length_b   1.000
_cell.length_c   1.000
_cell.angle_alpha   90.00
_cell.angle_beta   90.00
_cell.angle_gamma   90.00
#
_symmetry.space_group_name_H-M   'P 1'
#
loop_
_entity.id
_entity.type
_entity.pdbx_description
1 polymer ?
#
loop_
_entity_poly.entity_id
_entity_poly.type
_entity_poly.pdbx_seq_one_letter_code
_entity_poly.pdbx_strand_id
1 'polypeptide(L)'
;MPYKAIKEIGEFRLIGKISEIAEPTLEAVPDLINGIGDDCAVYKVSDTLLQVATTDILVDQIHFDLLTTPIKHLGSKAISVNVSDICAMNALPRYALISLAIPPSFTVEMIEELYRGMQHAALHYGIAIAGGDTSSSRSGLVISVSMVGEVHPDRVTLRKGAEPGDLVCVTGALGGAAAGLRLLMREKEIMLEHIENNEPYNRNVMADLQEYREAIKRQLLPLARLETVRFLEAQGVRPSAMIDISDGLSSDLQHICSQSGTGALIHENRIPIHAETRLIADELQQDALTWALTGGEDYELLFTIPKNCSGLIEHSRDISIIGEITEAEAGISITDIYGMTIDLTAIKGFDHFQT
;
A
#
# COMPACT_ATOMS: atom_id res chain seq x y z
N MET A 1 7.00 -5.85 36.16
CA MET A 1 5.95 -5.01 35.59
C MET A 1 4.90 -5.95 35.00
N PRO A 2 3.60 -5.65 35.08
CA PRO A 2 2.61 -6.47 34.37
C PRO A 2 2.85 -6.40 32.86
N TYR A 3 2.73 -7.52 32.17
CA TYR A 3 2.82 -7.58 30.71
C TYR A 3 1.63 -6.82 30.11
N LYS A 4 1.90 -5.97 29.09
CA LYS A 4 0.85 -5.27 28.35
C LYS A 4 0.53 -6.05 27.09
N ALA A 5 -0.76 -6.19 26.75
CA ALA A 5 -1.19 -6.75 25.48
C ALA A 5 -0.90 -5.76 24.34
N ILE A 6 -0.56 -6.27 23.14
CA ILE A 6 -0.25 -5.42 21.98
C ILE A 6 -1.43 -4.49 21.64
N LYS A 7 -2.68 -4.98 21.72
CA LYS A 7 -3.89 -4.18 21.52
C LYS A 7 -4.02 -2.93 22.41
N GLU A 8 -3.28 -2.87 23.53
CA GLU A 8 -3.30 -1.69 24.41
C GLU A 8 -2.41 -0.55 23.90
N ILE A 9 -1.49 -0.85 23.00
CA ILE A 9 -0.54 0.14 22.45
C ILE A 9 -0.73 0.38 20.97
N GLY A 10 -1.30 -0.57 20.20
CA GLY A 10 -1.44 -0.53 18.76
C GLY A 10 -0.13 -0.78 18.01
N GLU A 11 -0.22 -0.84 16.70
CA GLU A 11 0.87 -1.21 15.80
C GLU A 11 2.02 -0.20 15.82
N PHE A 12 1.74 1.07 15.56
CA PHE A 12 2.79 2.11 15.44
C PHE A 12 3.61 2.29 16.72
N ARG A 13 2.98 2.17 17.90
CA ARG A 13 3.73 2.23 19.16
C ARG A 13 4.56 0.98 19.41
N LEU A 14 4.13 -0.18 18.88
CA LEU A 14 4.93 -1.39 18.92
C LEU A 14 6.17 -1.23 18.03
N ILE A 15 5.99 -0.74 16.79
CA ILE A 15 7.08 -0.47 15.85
C ILE A 15 8.08 0.52 16.47
N GLY A 16 7.62 1.60 17.10
CA GLY A 16 8.49 2.54 17.80
C GLY A 16 9.37 1.88 18.87
N LYS A 17 8.79 0.95 19.66
CA LYS A 17 9.56 0.19 20.66
C LYS A 17 10.57 -0.78 20.05
N ILE A 18 10.22 -1.40 18.93
CA ILE A 18 11.14 -2.27 18.18
C ILE A 18 12.29 -1.43 17.62
N SER A 19 12.00 -0.25 17.09
CA SER A 19 13.01 0.68 16.58
C SER A 19 14.00 1.08 17.67
N GLU A 20 13.53 1.48 18.86
CA GLU A 20 14.40 1.79 20.01
C GLU A 20 15.34 0.63 20.38
N ILE A 21 14.84 -0.61 20.34
CA ILE A 21 15.64 -1.82 20.64
C ILE A 21 16.66 -2.09 19.54
N ALA A 22 16.29 -1.86 18.27
CA ALA A 22 17.14 -2.13 17.12
C ALA A 22 18.23 -1.05 16.89
N GLU A 23 18.03 0.18 17.40
CA GLU A 23 18.89 1.34 17.18
C GLU A 23 20.38 1.06 17.35
N PRO A 24 20.85 0.36 18.41
CA PRO A 24 22.28 0.07 18.56
C PRO A 24 22.87 -0.81 17.45
N THR A 25 22.03 -1.58 16.74
CA THR A 25 22.47 -2.41 15.61
C THR A 25 22.64 -1.57 14.34
N LEU A 26 21.85 -0.50 14.20
CA LEU A 26 21.93 0.41 13.05
C LEU A 26 23.24 1.21 13.08
N GLU A 27 23.66 1.67 14.25
CA GLU A 27 24.93 2.38 14.46
C GLU A 27 26.17 1.55 14.10
N ALA A 28 26.06 0.21 14.18
CA ALA A 28 27.15 -0.70 13.85
C ALA A 28 27.44 -0.81 12.33
N VAL A 29 26.54 -0.30 11.47
CA VAL A 29 26.63 -0.42 10.02
C VAL A 29 26.55 0.97 9.37
N PRO A 30 27.71 1.64 9.16
CA PRO A 30 27.73 3.04 8.67
C PRO A 30 27.21 3.24 7.26
N ASP A 31 27.09 2.17 6.46
CA ASP A 31 26.51 2.23 5.11
C ASP A 31 24.98 2.26 5.12
N LEU A 32 24.33 2.00 6.26
CA LEU A 32 22.88 2.16 6.40
C LEU A 32 22.55 3.65 6.52
N ILE A 33 21.80 4.17 5.53
CA ILE A 33 21.42 5.59 5.45
C ILE A 33 20.08 5.83 6.15
N ASN A 34 19.12 4.91 5.97
CA ASN A 34 17.80 4.97 6.56
C ASN A 34 17.36 3.56 6.98
N GLY A 35 16.82 3.44 8.20
CA GLY A 35 16.39 2.18 8.78
C GLY A 35 14.88 2.10 8.96
N ILE A 36 14.44 1.64 10.14
CA ILE A 36 13.03 1.47 10.50
C ILE A 36 12.32 2.84 10.50
N GLY A 37 11.15 2.90 9.87
CA GLY A 37 10.28 4.09 9.87
C GLY A 37 9.98 4.68 8.50
N ASP A 38 10.44 4.02 7.43
CA ASP A 38 10.14 4.35 6.04
C ASP A 38 9.66 3.10 5.30
N ASP A 39 9.25 3.22 4.03
CA ASP A 39 8.78 2.07 3.24
C ASP A 39 9.89 1.04 3.00
N CYS A 40 11.14 1.49 2.89
CA CYS A 40 12.30 0.61 2.79
C CYS A 40 13.45 1.06 3.68
N ALA A 41 14.28 0.11 4.08
CA ALA A 41 15.65 0.40 4.52
C ALA A 41 16.49 0.85 3.32
N VAL A 42 17.38 1.84 3.52
CA VAL A 42 18.27 2.40 2.48
C VAL A 42 19.72 2.23 2.89
N TYR A 43 20.54 1.62 2.04
CA TYR A 43 21.97 1.46 2.32
C TYR A 43 22.84 1.75 1.09
N LYS A 44 24.04 2.25 1.36
CA LYS A 44 25.00 2.66 0.36
C LYS A 44 25.76 1.45 -0.19
N VAL A 45 25.80 1.31 -1.51
CA VAL A 45 26.62 0.32 -2.21
C VAL A 45 27.84 0.98 -2.83
N SER A 46 27.65 2.17 -3.40
CA SER A 46 28.71 3.01 -3.98
C SER A 46 28.31 4.49 -3.94
N ASP A 47 29.16 5.38 -4.45
CA ASP A 47 28.85 6.80 -4.54
C ASP A 47 27.73 7.12 -5.54
N THR A 48 27.38 6.18 -6.43
CA THR A 48 26.34 6.35 -7.46
C THR A 48 25.19 5.37 -7.32
N LEU A 49 25.22 4.48 -6.31
CA LEU A 49 24.22 3.43 -6.13
C LEU A 49 23.84 3.27 -4.67
N LEU A 50 22.56 3.45 -4.39
CA LEU A 50 21.92 2.97 -3.16
C LEU A 50 21.09 1.74 -3.48
N GLN A 51 20.98 0.83 -2.53
CA GLN A 51 19.97 -0.20 -2.52
C GLN A 51 18.93 0.11 -1.47
N VAL A 52 17.68 -0.25 -1.79
CA VAL A 52 16.55 -0.21 -0.89
C VAL A 52 16.03 -1.62 -0.67
N ALA A 53 15.60 -1.93 0.54
CA ALA A 53 15.10 -3.27 0.89
C ALA A 53 13.85 -3.17 1.75
N THR A 54 12.82 -3.91 1.36
CA THR A 54 11.58 -4.04 2.11
C THR A 54 11.21 -5.50 2.34
N THR A 55 10.24 -5.74 3.20
CA THR A 55 9.63 -7.05 3.42
C THR A 55 8.21 -6.91 3.89
N ASP A 56 7.30 -7.58 3.20
CA ASP A 56 5.91 -7.74 3.59
C ASP A 56 5.58 -9.17 3.95
N ILE A 57 4.53 -9.32 4.75
CA ILE A 57 3.96 -10.59 5.13
C ILE A 57 2.46 -10.63 4.82
N LEU A 58 2.02 -11.63 4.08
CA LEU A 58 0.60 -11.92 3.83
C LEU A 58 0.19 -13.17 4.60
N VAL A 59 -0.82 -13.04 5.45
CA VAL A 59 -1.32 -14.09 6.33
C VAL A 59 -2.75 -14.42 5.96
N ASP A 60 -3.05 -15.72 5.82
CA ASP A 60 -4.41 -16.22 5.56
C ASP A 60 -5.39 -15.74 6.64
N GLN A 61 -6.61 -15.36 6.24
CA GLN A 61 -7.67 -14.78 7.06
C GLN A 61 -7.36 -13.39 7.69
N ILE A 62 -6.19 -12.79 7.35
CA ILE A 62 -5.84 -11.41 7.74
C ILE A 62 -5.75 -10.54 6.50
N HIS A 63 -4.86 -10.87 5.55
CA HIS A 63 -4.60 -10.07 4.34
C HIS A 63 -5.29 -10.64 3.10
N PHE A 64 -5.74 -11.88 3.15
CA PHE A 64 -6.48 -12.55 2.08
C PHE A 64 -7.34 -13.69 2.64
N ASP A 65 -8.35 -14.07 1.86
CA ASP A 65 -9.19 -15.23 2.13
C ASP A 65 -9.27 -16.10 0.86
N LEU A 66 -8.89 -17.36 0.99
CA LEU A 66 -8.87 -18.32 -0.14
C LEU A 66 -10.27 -18.62 -0.71
N LEU A 67 -11.35 -18.27 0.00
CA LEU A 67 -12.70 -18.39 -0.55
C LEU A 67 -12.99 -17.32 -1.60
N THR A 68 -12.38 -16.14 -1.46
CA THR A 68 -12.61 -14.99 -2.33
C THR A 68 -11.40 -14.62 -3.18
N THR A 69 -10.21 -15.10 -2.82
CA THR A 69 -8.95 -14.75 -3.48
C THR A 69 -8.41 -15.93 -4.29
N PRO A 70 -8.43 -15.88 -5.62
CA PRO A 70 -7.77 -16.89 -6.45
C PRO A 70 -6.27 -16.96 -6.16
N ILE A 71 -5.74 -18.15 -5.99
CA ILE A 71 -4.33 -18.39 -5.60
C ILE A 71 -3.34 -17.70 -6.54
N LYS A 72 -3.63 -17.70 -7.84
CA LYS A 72 -2.80 -16.99 -8.83
C LYS A 72 -2.80 -15.47 -8.62
N HIS A 73 -3.95 -14.88 -8.28
CA HIS A 73 -4.04 -13.45 -7.97
C HIS A 73 -3.27 -13.12 -6.68
N LEU A 74 -3.39 -13.99 -5.67
CA LEU A 74 -2.61 -13.86 -4.43
C LEU A 74 -1.10 -13.83 -4.71
N GLY A 75 -0.61 -14.68 -5.60
CA GLY A 75 0.80 -14.66 -6.02
C GLY A 75 1.19 -13.32 -6.67
N SER A 76 0.35 -12.79 -7.56
CA SER A 76 0.61 -11.47 -8.17
C SER A 76 0.58 -10.35 -7.13
N LYS A 77 -0.40 -10.35 -6.22
CA LYS A 77 -0.51 -9.38 -5.12
C LYS A 77 0.74 -9.39 -4.24
N ALA A 78 1.21 -10.57 -3.83
CA ALA A 78 2.39 -10.71 -2.97
C ALA A 78 3.66 -10.05 -3.55
N ILE A 79 3.82 -10.05 -4.86
CA ILE A 79 4.92 -9.33 -5.53
C ILE A 79 4.60 -7.83 -5.62
N SER A 80 3.36 -7.47 -6.04
CA SER A 80 3.00 -6.07 -6.31
C SER A 80 3.08 -5.18 -5.08
N VAL A 81 2.70 -5.67 -3.89
CA VAL A 81 2.74 -4.87 -2.64
C VAL A 81 4.17 -4.47 -2.31
N ASN A 82 5.13 -5.40 -2.39
CA ASN A 82 6.55 -5.08 -2.17
C ASN A 82 7.15 -4.18 -3.26
N VAL A 83 6.69 -4.30 -4.52
CA VAL A 83 7.07 -3.35 -5.59
C VAL A 83 6.56 -1.94 -5.26
N SER A 84 5.40 -1.83 -4.61
CA SER A 84 4.84 -0.55 -4.16
C SER A 84 5.77 0.18 -3.19
N ASP A 85 6.29 -0.50 -2.17
CA ASP A 85 7.28 0.05 -1.24
C ASP A 85 8.55 0.54 -1.96
N ILE A 86 9.06 -0.28 -2.90
CA ILE A 86 10.23 0.13 -3.70
C ILE A 86 9.92 1.39 -4.51
N CYS A 87 8.71 1.48 -5.10
CA CYS A 87 8.27 2.66 -5.84
C CYS A 87 8.13 3.88 -4.92
N ALA A 88 7.66 3.69 -3.69
CA ALA A 88 7.55 4.74 -2.67
C ALA A 88 8.92 5.38 -2.31
N MET A 89 10.02 4.63 -2.50
CA MET A 89 11.38 5.17 -2.37
C MET A 89 11.93 5.82 -3.64
N ASN A 90 11.09 6.00 -4.69
CA ASN A 90 11.49 6.46 -6.02
C ASN A 90 12.60 5.57 -6.65
N ALA A 91 12.54 4.27 -6.35
CA ALA A 91 13.53 3.26 -6.71
C ALA A 91 12.98 2.27 -7.76
N LEU A 92 13.87 1.50 -8.36
CA LEU A 92 13.52 0.45 -9.33
C LEU A 92 13.70 -0.93 -8.68
N PRO A 93 12.68 -1.80 -8.66
CA PRO A 93 12.78 -3.14 -8.08
C PRO A 93 13.71 -4.04 -8.90
N ARG A 94 14.41 -4.97 -8.24
CA ARG A 94 15.40 -5.87 -8.87
C ARG A 94 15.18 -7.33 -8.53
N TYR A 95 15.15 -7.68 -7.24
CA TYR A 95 15.16 -9.06 -6.78
C TYR A 95 14.13 -9.27 -5.70
N ALA A 96 13.46 -10.44 -5.73
CA ALA A 96 12.57 -10.91 -4.67
C ALA A 96 13.07 -12.23 -4.09
N LEU A 97 12.98 -12.36 -2.77
CA LEU A 97 13.14 -13.61 -2.00
C LEU A 97 11.79 -13.95 -1.38
N ILE A 98 11.34 -15.20 -1.51
CA ILE A 98 9.99 -15.61 -1.11
C ILE A 98 10.07 -16.70 -0.05
N SER A 99 9.52 -16.44 1.13
CA SER A 99 9.40 -17.43 2.20
C SER A 99 7.95 -17.85 2.36
N LEU A 100 7.69 -19.15 2.37
CA LEU A 100 6.35 -19.74 2.51
C LEU A 100 6.26 -20.61 3.75
N ALA A 101 5.20 -20.44 4.54
CA ALA A 101 4.77 -21.43 5.52
C ALA A 101 3.44 -22.03 5.03
N ILE A 102 3.47 -23.33 4.64
CA ILE A 102 2.42 -23.99 3.87
C ILE A 102 1.63 -24.95 4.77
N PRO A 103 0.29 -24.82 4.86
CA PRO A 103 -0.53 -25.75 5.62
C PRO A 103 -0.70 -27.09 4.88
N PRO A 104 -0.97 -28.21 5.62
CA PRO A 104 -1.09 -29.54 5.03
C PRO A 104 -2.23 -29.71 4.01
N SER A 105 -3.18 -28.78 3.98
CA SER A 105 -4.30 -28.79 3.02
C SER A 105 -3.90 -28.34 1.61
N PHE A 106 -2.70 -27.81 1.42
CA PHE A 106 -2.23 -27.34 0.11
C PHE A 106 -1.64 -28.49 -0.71
N THR A 107 -1.92 -28.47 -2.01
CA THR A 107 -1.32 -29.38 -2.99
C THR A 107 -0.15 -28.71 -3.73
N VAL A 108 0.63 -29.53 -4.44
CA VAL A 108 1.72 -29.02 -5.29
C VAL A 108 1.20 -28.07 -6.35
N GLU A 109 0.06 -28.42 -6.97
CA GLU A 109 -0.57 -27.61 -8.02
C GLU A 109 -1.01 -26.23 -7.51
N MET A 110 -1.49 -26.14 -6.25
CA MET A 110 -1.83 -24.85 -5.62
C MET A 110 -0.59 -23.97 -5.47
N ILE A 111 0.54 -24.54 -5.05
CA ILE A 111 1.80 -23.80 -4.94
C ILE A 111 2.34 -23.41 -6.32
N GLU A 112 2.24 -24.28 -7.32
CA GLU A 112 2.60 -23.93 -8.69
C GLU A 112 1.76 -22.76 -9.21
N GLU A 113 0.45 -22.74 -8.93
CA GLU A 113 -0.45 -21.67 -9.36
C GLU A 113 -0.14 -20.34 -8.64
N LEU A 114 0.22 -20.39 -7.35
CA LEU A 114 0.74 -19.24 -6.59
C LEU A 114 1.98 -18.67 -7.27
N TYR A 115 2.96 -19.53 -7.57
CA TYR A 115 4.20 -19.09 -8.24
C TYR A 115 4.00 -18.63 -9.67
N ARG A 116 3.00 -19.13 -10.41
CA ARG A 116 2.62 -18.58 -11.73
C ARG A 116 2.10 -17.15 -11.61
N GLY A 117 1.36 -16.84 -10.54
CA GLY A 117 0.96 -15.48 -10.23
C GLY A 117 2.14 -14.57 -9.92
N MET A 118 3.05 -15.04 -9.05
CA MET A 118 4.29 -14.33 -8.72
C MET A 118 5.17 -14.10 -9.96
N GLN A 119 5.33 -15.13 -10.79
CA GLN A 119 6.08 -15.03 -12.04
C GLN A 119 5.47 -14.00 -13.00
N HIS A 120 4.14 -13.98 -13.12
CA HIS A 120 3.45 -13.01 -13.97
C HIS A 120 3.75 -11.58 -13.55
N ALA A 121 3.62 -11.26 -12.26
CA ALA A 121 3.95 -9.95 -11.71
C ALA A 121 5.46 -9.64 -11.83
N ALA A 122 6.32 -10.60 -11.52
CA ALA A 122 7.77 -10.43 -11.63
C ALA A 122 8.20 -10.08 -13.06
N LEU A 123 7.65 -10.75 -14.08
CA LEU A 123 7.91 -10.44 -15.48
C LEU A 123 7.36 -9.06 -15.86
N HIS A 124 6.19 -8.68 -15.35
CA HIS A 124 5.60 -7.35 -15.60
C HIS A 124 6.49 -6.22 -15.07
N TYR A 125 7.04 -6.36 -13.88
CA TYR A 125 7.90 -5.34 -13.27
C TYR A 125 9.39 -5.47 -13.64
N GLY A 126 9.79 -6.54 -14.31
CA GLY A 126 11.18 -6.79 -14.70
C GLY A 126 12.08 -7.20 -13.53
N ILE A 127 11.54 -7.94 -12.55
CA ILE A 127 12.26 -8.46 -11.38
C ILE A 127 12.55 -9.94 -11.49
N ALA A 128 13.63 -10.39 -10.83
CA ALA A 128 13.95 -11.80 -10.69
C ALA A 128 13.51 -12.35 -9.33
N ILE A 129 12.80 -13.48 -9.33
CA ILE A 129 12.61 -14.30 -8.13
C ILE A 129 13.92 -15.05 -7.90
N ALA A 130 14.72 -14.61 -6.92
CA ALA A 130 16.11 -15.02 -6.75
C ALA A 130 16.29 -16.16 -5.76
N GLY A 131 15.28 -16.49 -4.96
CA GLY A 131 15.37 -17.54 -3.94
C GLY A 131 14.24 -17.43 -2.92
N GLY A 132 14.45 -18.05 -1.77
CA GLY A 132 13.50 -18.04 -0.67
C GLY A 132 13.65 -19.23 0.26
N ASP A 133 12.65 -19.49 1.08
CA ASP A 133 12.57 -20.60 2.01
C ASP A 133 11.16 -21.21 2.03
N THR A 134 11.06 -22.48 2.44
CA THR A 134 9.78 -23.18 2.51
C THR A 134 9.68 -24.00 3.78
N SER A 135 8.64 -23.77 4.56
CA SER A 135 8.36 -24.48 5.79
C SER A 135 6.90 -24.93 5.86
N SER A 136 6.54 -25.78 6.83
CA SER A 136 5.15 -26.12 7.11
C SER A 136 4.49 -25.12 8.05
N SER A 137 3.18 -24.90 7.87
CA SER A 137 2.33 -24.16 8.82
C SER A 137 1.33 -25.11 9.48
N ARG A 138 0.94 -24.81 10.73
CA ARG A 138 -0.13 -25.50 11.43
C ARG A 138 -1.48 -24.77 11.36
N SER A 139 -1.47 -23.57 10.82
CA SER A 139 -2.65 -22.72 10.64
C SER A 139 -2.90 -22.47 9.15
N GLY A 140 -2.99 -21.24 8.72
CA GLY A 140 -3.15 -20.85 7.31
C GLY A 140 -1.83 -20.74 6.55
N LEU A 141 -1.94 -20.38 5.27
CA LEU A 141 -0.81 -20.01 4.43
C LEU A 141 -0.22 -18.68 4.91
N VAL A 142 1.11 -18.64 5.00
CA VAL A 142 1.86 -17.39 5.22
C VAL A 142 2.83 -17.20 4.07
N ILE A 143 2.83 -16.01 3.49
CA ILE A 143 3.72 -15.61 2.41
C ILE A 143 4.51 -14.41 2.93
N SER A 144 5.84 -14.50 2.95
CA SER A 144 6.70 -13.34 3.18
C SER A 144 7.55 -13.12 1.94
N VAL A 145 7.55 -11.90 1.44
CA VAL A 145 8.37 -11.48 0.31
C VAL A 145 9.33 -10.41 0.80
N SER A 146 10.62 -10.64 0.60
CA SER A 146 11.63 -9.59 0.78
C SER A 146 12.09 -9.13 -0.58
N MET A 147 12.13 -7.82 -0.80
CA MET A 147 12.47 -7.24 -2.10
C MET A 147 13.63 -6.26 -1.98
N VAL A 148 14.49 -6.27 -2.99
CA VAL A 148 15.59 -5.32 -3.13
C VAL A 148 15.40 -4.51 -4.40
N GLY A 149 15.54 -3.19 -4.26
CA GLY A 149 15.54 -2.23 -5.35
C GLY A 149 16.82 -1.42 -5.40
N GLU A 150 16.98 -0.63 -6.45
CA GLU A 150 18.14 0.22 -6.68
C GLU A 150 17.70 1.64 -7.04
N VAL A 151 18.46 2.62 -6.54
CA VAL A 151 18.22 4.04 -6.82
C VAL A 151 19.53 4.83 -6.80
N HIS A 152 19.61 5.88 -7.63
CA HIS A 152 20.70 6.84 -7.53
C HIS A 152 20.57 7.71 -6.28
N PRO A 153 21.66 8.05 -5.55
CA PRO A 153 21.60 8.87 -4.33
C PRO A 153 20.81 10.18 -4.48
N ASP A 154 20.91 10.84 -5.64
CA ASP A 154 20.21 12.10 -5.90
C ASP A 154 18.69 11.92 -6.14
N ARG A 155 18.24 10.68 -6.25
CA ARG A 155 16.84 10.38 -6.57
C ARG A 155 16.06 9.74 -5.43
N VAL A 156 16.73 9.09 -4.50
CA VAL A 156 16.02 8.45 -3.37
C VAL A 156 15.11 9.47 -2.70
N THR A 157 13.87 9.08 -2.49
CA THR A 157 12.85 9.89 -1.81
C THR A 157 12.41 9.13 -0.58
N LEU A 158 12.22 9.83 0.52
CA LEU A 158 11.81 9.29 1.81
C LEU A 158 10.43 9.84 2.17
N ARG A 159 9.79 9.31 3.20
CA ARG A 159 8.57 9.90 3.78
C ARG A 159 8.81 11.31 4.31
N LYS A 160 10.03 11.65 4.71
CA LYS A 160 10.45 12.98 5.18
C LYS A 160 10.98 13.83 4.05
N GLY A 161 10.79 15.16 4.15
CA GLY A 161 11.36 16.16 3.24
C GLY A 161 10.33 17.04 2.56
N ALA A 162 9.04 16.88 2.88
CA ALA A 162 8.00 17.81 2.44
C ALA A 162 8.20 19.19 3.08
N GLU A 163 8.06 20.25 2.29
CA GLU A 163 8.22 21.64 2.72
C GLU A 163 6.90 22.42 2.53
N PRO A 164 6.58 23.39 3.40
CA PRO A 164 5.42 24.25 3.22
C PRO A 164 5.41 24.91 1.83
N GLY A 165 4.27 24.81 1.14
CA GLY A 165 4.10 25.25 -0.25
C GLY A 165 4.31 24.18 -1.30
N ASP A 166 4.77 22.98 -0.94
CA ASP A 166 4.78 21.82 -1.83
C ASP A 166 3.36 21.38 -2.16
N LEU A 167 3.16 20.88 -3.37
CA LEU A 167 1.90 20.31 -3.81
C LEU A 167 1.80 18.85 -3.38
N VAL A 168 0.65 18.48 -2.82
CA VAL A 168 0.33 17.07 -2.49
C VAL A 168 -0.30 16.41 -3.70
N CYS A 169 0.31 15.32 -4.14
CA CYS A 169 -0.06 14.57 -5.34
C CYS A 169 -0.38 13.12 -4.99
N VAL A 170 -1.36 12.53 -5.69
CA VAL A 170 -1.65 11.09 -5.65
C VAL A 170 -1.72 10.52 -7.06
N THR A 171 -1.37 9.25 -7.20
CA THR A 171 -1.59 8.52 -8.45
C THR A 171 -2.97 7.87 -8.47
N GLY A 172 -3.45 7.53 -9.66
CA GLY A 172 -4.65 6.73 -9.90
C GLY A 172 -5.92 7.26 -9.23
N ALA A 173 -6.69 6.35 -8.63
CA ALA A 173 -7.90 6.69 -7.88
C ALA A 173 -7.95 5.88 -6.56
N LEU A 174 -8.51 6.46 -5.52
CA LEU A 174 -8.47 5.91 -4.15
C LEU A 174 -9.80 5.27 -3.74
N GLY A 175 -9.72 4.39 -2.73
CA GLY A 175 -10.86 3.68 -2.14
C GLY A 175 -11.36 2.49 -2.97
N GLY A 176 -10.72 2.21 -4.10
CA GLY A 176 -11.11 1.13 -5.00
C GLY A 176 -10.88 -0.26 -4.42
N ALA A 177 -9.77 -0.46 -3.71
CA ALA A 177 -9.49 -1.72 -3.04
C ALA A 177 -10.49 -1.99 -1.91
N ALA A 178 -10.79 -0.99 -1.08
CA ALA A 178 -11.80 -1.10 -0.03
C ALA A 178 -13.19 -1.43 -0.59
N ALA A 179 -13.60 -0.81 -1.70
CA ALA A 179 -14.86 -1.13 -2.38
C ALA A 179 -14.89 -2.60 -2.84
N GLY A 180 -13.81 -3.06 -3.48
CA GLY A 180 -13.66 -4.44 -3.91
C GLY A 180 -13.71 -5.44 -2.76
N LEU A 181 -13.04 -5.13 -1.64
CA LEU A 181 -13.07 -5.95 -0.44
C LEU A 181 -14.49 -6.09 0.13
N ARG A 182 -15.25 -4.98 0.22
CA ARG A 182 -16.64 -5.01 0.70
C ARG A 182 -17.53 -5.93 -0.14
N LEU A 183 -17.39 -5.85 -1.47
CA LEU A 183 -18.12 -6.76 -2.36
C LEU A 183 -17.73 -8.22 -2.14
N LEU A 184 -16.45 -8.52 -2.07
CA LEU A 184 -15.95 -9.89 -1.84
C LEU A 184 -16.40 -10.45 -0.49
N MET A 185 -16.44 -9.62 0.56
CA MET A 185 -16.96 -10.02 1.87
C MET A 185 -18.47 -10.33 1.82
N ARG A 186 -19.27 -9.48 1.15
CA ARG A 186 -20.70 -9.74 0.92
C ARG A 186 -20.93 -11.08 0.21
N GLU A 187 -20.21 -11.34 -0.87
CA GLU A 187 -20.33 -12.59 -1.62
C GLU A 187 -19.91 -13.82 -0.80
N LYS A 188 -18.89 -13.66 0.05
CA LYS A 188 -18.49 -14.70 1.00
C LYS A 188 -19.61 -15.03 1.98
N GLU A 189 -20.26 -14.04 2.55
CA GLU A 189 -21.39 -14.23 3.47
C GLU A 189 -22.53 -15.00 2.80
N ILE A 190 -22.94 -14.57 1.60
CA ILE A 190 -23.96 -15.26 0.80
C ILE A 190 -23.57 -16.74 0.52
N MET A 191 -22.32 -16.97 0.15
CA MET A 191 -21.83 -18.33 -0.11
C MET A 191 -21.89 -19.21 1.14
N LEU A 192 -21.50 -18.68 2.29
CA LEU A 192 -21.52 -19.41 3.57
C LEU A 192 -22.95 -19.75 4.00
N GLU A 193 -23.91 -18.83 3.84
CA GLU A 193 -25.34 -19.07 4.11
C GLU A 193 -25.88 -20.22 3.24
N HIS A 194 -25.57 -20.26 1.95
CA HIS A 194 -25.97 -21.36 1.07
C HIS A 194 -25.38 -22.72 1.50
N ILE A 195 -24.11 -22.72 1.95
CA ILE A 195 -23.44 -23.93 2.45
C ILE A 195 -24.14 -24.42 3.73
N GLU A 196 -24.43 -23.54 4.67
CA GLU A 196 -25.11 -23.87 5.93
C GLU A 196 -26.51 -24.41 5.70
N ASN A 197 -27.25 -23.88 4.73
CA ASN A 197 -28.59 -24.32 4.37
C ASN A 197 -28.63 -25.56 3.47
N ASN A 198 -27.48 -26.16 3.09
CA ASN A 198 -27.37 -27.22 2.08
C ASN A 198 -28.02 -26.88 0.73
N GLU A 199 -28.03 -25.59 0.37
CA GLU A 199 -28.54 -25.10 -0.90
C GLU A 199 -27.41 -25.09 -1.95
N PRO A 200 -27.70 -25.39 -3.24
CA PRO A 200 -26.69 -25.32 -4.27
C PRO A 200 -26.25 -23.85 -4.48
N TYR A 201 -25.04 -23.54 -4.12
CA TYR A 201 -24.44 -22.24 -4.44
C TYR A 201 -24.24 -22.12 -5.95
N ASN A 202 -24.96 -21.21 -6.56
CA ASN A 202 -24.83 -20.95 -7.99
C ASN A 202 -23.60 -20.06 -8.23
N ARG A 203 -22.48 -20.63 -8.71
CA ARG A 203 -21.27 -19.88 -9.09
C ARG A 203 -21.50 -18.75 -10.10
N ASN A 204 -22.69 -18.67 -10.73
CA ASN A 204 -23.06 -17.54 -11.60
C ASN A 204 -23.29 -16.24 -10.82
N VAL A 205 -23.36 -16.26 -9.48
CA VAL A 205 -23.35 -15.02 -8.66
C VAL A 205 -22.06 -14.24 -8.87
N MET A 206 -20.94 -14.91 -9.14
CA MET A 206 -19.72 -14.24 -9.60
C MET A 206 -19.87 -13.50 -10.95
N ALA A 207 -20.94 -13.80 -11.74
CA ALA A 207 -21.21 -13.12 -13.00
C ALA A 207 -21.78 -11.69 -12.76
N ASP A 208 -22.49 -11.49 -11.66
CA ASP A 208 -23.03 -10.17 -11.29
C ASP A 208 -21.90 -9.21 -10.85
N LEU A 209 -20.75 -9.75 -10.43
CA LEU A 209 -19.55 -8.96 -10.11
C LEU A 209 -18.82 -8.41 -11.36
N GLN A 210 -19.25 -8.77 -12.59
CA GLN A 210 -18.64 -8.21 -13.81
C GLN A 210 -18.89 -6.71 -13.95
N GLU A 211 -19.96 -6.19 -13.35
CA GLU A 211 -20.25 -4.74 -13.32
C GLU A 211 -19.28 -3.97 -12.41
N TYR A 212 -18.63 -4.66 -11.46
CA TYR A 212 -17.71 -4.09 -10.46
C TYR A 212 -16.27 -4.59 -10.65
N ARG A 213 -15.90 -4.82 -11.91
CA ARG A 213 -14.65 -5.47 -12.27
C ARG A 213 -13.42 -4.68 -11.83
N GLU A 214 -13.47 -3.36 -11.89
CA GLU A 214 -12.33 -2.50 -11.56
C GLU A 214 -12.04 -2.52 -10.05
N ALA A 215 -13.07 -2.39 -9.21
CA ALA A 215 -12.91 -2.44 -7.75
C ALA A 215 -12.38 -3.81 -7.28
N ILE A 216 -12.94 -4.92 -7.82
CA ILE A 216 -12.46 -6.27 -7.50
C ILE A 216 -11.02 -6.46 -7.96
N LYS A 217 -10.67 -5.95 -9.16
CA LYS A 217 -9.31 -6.02 -9.68
C LYS A 217 -8.34 -5.25 -8.78
N ARG A 218 -8.71 -4.07 -8.28
CA ARG A 218 -7.87 -3.29 -7.38
C ARG A 218 -7.57 -4.04 -6.08
N GLN A 219 -8.54 -4.75 -5.52
CA GLN A 219 -8.35 -5.56 -4.32
C GLN A 219 -7.53 -6.83 -4.57
N LEU A 220 -7.80 -7.56 -5.66
CA LEU A 220 -7.21 -8.89 -5.91
C LEU A 220 -5.90 -8.82 -6.70
N LEU A 221 -5.71 -7.79 -7.51
CA LEU A 221 -4.57 -7.62 -8.43
C LEU A 221 -4.09 -6.15 -8.40
N PRO A 222 -3.66 -5.64 -7.24
CA PRO A 222 -3.12 -4.29 -7.17
C PRO A 222 -1.91 -4.15 -8.09
N LEU A 223 -1.72 -2.93 -8.63
CA LEU A 223 -0.61 -2.59 -9.51
C LEU A 223 0.22 -1.48 -8.88
N ALA A 224 1.47 -1.80 -8.54
CA ALA A 224 2.43 -0.80 -8.09
C ALA A 224 2.75 0.22 -9.20
N ARG A 225 3.01 1.44 -8.82
CA ARG A 225 3.13 2.60 -9.72
C ARG A 225 4.54 2.81 -10.29
N LEU A 226 5.18 1.73 -10.72
CA LEU A 226 6.52 1.77 -11.31
C LEU A 226 6.61 2.69 -12.54
N GLU A 227 5.57 2.75 -13.36
CA GLU A 227 5.55 3.64 -14.53
C GLU A 227 5.53 5.12 -14.12
N THR A 228 4.92 5.45 -12.96
CA THR A 228 4.98 6.82 -12.41
C THR A 228 6.41 7.17 -11.97
N VAL A 229 7.13 6.25 -11.32
CA VAL A 229 8.55 6.45 -10.96
C VAL A 229 9.39 6.74 -12.20
N ARG A 230 9.22 5.94 -13.27
CA ARG A 230 9.88 6.15 -14.55
C ARG A 230 9.51 7.47 -15.23
N PHE A 231 8.23 7.85 -15.15
CA PHE A 231 7.74 9.12 -15.67
C PHE A 231 8.37 10.30 -14.94
N LEU A 232 8.37 10.30 -13.60
CA LEU A 232 8.99 11.35 -12.80
C LEU A 232 10.50 11.47 -13.11
N GLU A 233 11.16 10.33 -13.29
CA GLU A 233 12.56 10.31 -13.72
C GLU A 233 12.76 10.97 -15.10
N ALA A 234 11.97 10.59 -16.08
CA ALA A 234 12.05 11.13 -17.44
C ALA A 234 11.75 12.64 -17.48
N GLN A 235 10.90 13.15 -16.59
CA GLN A 235 10.61 14.58 -16.46
C GLN A 235 11.64 15.35 -15.60
N GLY A 236 12.61 14.66 -14.99
CA GLY A 236 13.55 15.27 -14.04
C GLY A 236 12.91 15.77 -12.76
N VAL A 237 11.73 15.24 -12.40
CA VAL A 237 11.03 15.57 -11.17
C VAL A 237 11.49 14.61 -10.07
N ARG A 238 11.98 15.18 -8.97
CA ARG A 238 12.22 14.45 -7.72
C ARG A 238 11.19 14.89 -6.70
N PRO A 239 10.34 14.00 -6.20
CA PRO A 239 9.45 14.31 -5.08
C PRO A 239 10.24 14.73 -3.84
N SER A 240 9.71 15.67 -3.06
CA SER A 240 10.31 16.08 -1.78
C SER A 240 10.07 15.04 -0.70
N ALA A 241 8.88 14.41 -0.68
CA ALA A 241 8.53 13.26 0.15
C ALA A 241 7.64 12.31 -0.63
N MET A 242 7.64 11.02 -0.28
CA MET A 242 6.83 10.00 -0.94
C MET A 242 6.55 8.85 0.02
N ILE A 243 5.39 8.22 -0.15
CA ILE A 243 4.91 7.00 0.50
C ILE A 243 3.94 6.30 -0.45
N ASP A 244 3.72 5.01 -0.34
CA ASP A 244 2.56 4.39 -0.98
C ASP A 244 1.32 4.43 -0.06
N ILE A 245 0.14 4.28 -0.63
CA ILE A 245 -1.13 4.30 0.11
C ILE A 245 -1.52 2.85 0.42
N SER A 246 -1.14 2.39 1.59
CA SER A 246 -1.41 1.05 2.11
C SER A 246 -2.46 1.03 3.22
N ASP A 247 -2.52 2.08 4.07
CA ASP A 247 -3.46 2.20 5.19
C ASP A 247 -4.60 3.21 4.94
N GLY A 248 -4.51 3.93 3.82
CA GLY A 248 -5.45 4.96 3.40
C GLY A 248 -4.87 6.37 3.47
N LEU A 249 -5.36 7.24 2.60
CA LEU A 249 -4.81 8.59 2.38
C LEU A 249 -4.59 9.37 3.69
N SER A 250 -5.51 9.26 4.66
CA SER A 250 -5.42 10.00 5.92
C SER A 250 -4.21 9.57 6.76
N SER A 251 -3.99 8.27 6.91
CA SER A 251 -2.87 7.69 7.66
C SER A 251 -1.54 8.00 6.99
N ASP A 252 -1.45 7.75 5.70
CA ASP A 252 -0.19 7.86 4.95
C ASP A 252 0.23 9.32 4.79
N LEU A 253 -0.71 10.26 4.65
CA LEU A 253 -0.42 11.70 4.70
C LEU A 253 0.08 12.14 6.08
N GLN A 254 -0.47 11.58 7.17
CA GLN A 254 0.01 11.86 8.52
C GLN A 254 1.47 11.40 8.70
N HIS A 255 1.88 10.29 8.07
CA HIS A 255 3.28 9.84 8.09
C HIS A 255 4.21 10.85 7.41
N ILE A 256 3.87 11.34 6.21
CA ILE A 256 4.64 12.39 5.54
C ILE A 256 4.73 13.65 6.41
N CYS A 257 3.60 14.14 6.90
CA CYS A 257 3.57 15.39 7.69
C CYS A 257 4.35 15.26 9.00
N SER A 258 4.17 14.16 9.75
CA SER A 258 4.84 13.94 11.03
C SER A 258 6.36 13.82 10.88
N GLN A 259 6.84 13.13 9.83
CA GLN A 259 8.27 12.96 9.58
C GLN A 259 8.92 14.22 8.97
N SER A 260 8.13 15.05 8.29
CA SER A 260 8.60 16.32 7.71
C SER A 260 8.45 17.52 8.68
N GLY A 261 7.70 17.36 9.77
CA GLY A 261 7.40 18.47 10.70
C GLY A 261 6.49 19.52 10.08
N THR A 262 5.50 19.12 9.26
CA THR A 262 4.62 19.99 8.49
C THR A 262 3.15 19.67 8.75
N GLY A 263 2.25 20.52 8.25
CA GLY A 263 0.83 20.26 8.09
C GLY A 263 0.46 20.02 6.62
N ALA A 264 -0.82 19.78 6.34
CA ALA A 264 -1.34 19.65 4.98
C ALA A 264 -2.80 20.12 4.88
N LEU A 265 -3.15 20.71 3.75
CA LEU A 265 -4.51 21.03 3.37
C LEU A 265 -4.89 20.28 2.10
N ILE A 266 -5.87 19.37 2.22
CA ILE A 266 -6.39 18.58 1.10
C ILE A 266 -7.75 19.13 0.68
N HIS A 267 -8.07 19.05 -0.61
CA HIS A 267 -9.37 19.41 -1.15
C HIS A 267 -10.16 18.16 -1.53
N GLU A 268 -11.29 17.92 -0.89
CA GLU A 268 -12.15 16.75 -1.12
C GLU A 268 -12.47 16.54 -2.60
N ASN A 269 -12.87 17.60 -3.29
CA ASN A 269 -13.27 17.55 -4.70
C ASN A 269 -12.13 17.25 -5.68
N ARG A 270 -10.88 17.21 -5.19
CA ARG A 270 -9.71 16.85 -5.99
C ARG A 270 -9.22 15.44 -5.76
N ILE A 271 -9.75 14.75 -4.72
CA ILE A 271 -9.40 13.35 -4.47
C ILE A 271 -10.00 12.50 -5.60
N PRO A 272 -9.16 11.78 -6.37
CA PRO A 272 -9.64 10.96 -7.46
C PRO A 272 -10.30 9.68 -6.91
N ILE A 273 -11.59 9.53 -7.12
CA ILE A 273 -12.36 8.34 -6.76
C ILE A 273 -13.05 7.83 -8.02
N HIS A 274 -12.84 6.57 -8.37
CA HIS A 274 -13.42 5.96 -9.57
C HIS A 274 -14.95 5.94 -9.52
N ALA A 275 -15.61 6.10 -10.67
CA ALA A 275 -17.06 6.10 -10.75
C ALA A 275 -17.68 4.80 -10.20
N GLU A 276 -17.09 3.66 -10.49
CA GLU A 276 -17.51 2.36 -9.97
C GLU A 276 -17.42 2.27 -8.44
N THR A 277 -16.36 2.84 -7.82
CA THR A 277 -16.22 2.93 -6.36
C THR A 277 -17.37 3.71 -5.73
N ARG A 278 -17.80 4.83 -6.37
CA ARG A 278 -18.96 5.63 -5.92
C ARG A 278 -20.27 4.86 -6.06
N LEU A 279 -20.46 4.14 -7.17
CA LEU A 279 -21.66 3.30 -7.38
C LEU A 279 -21.77 2.21 -6.31
N ILE A 280 -20.67 1.53 -5.99
CA ILE A 280 -20.63 0.51 -4.95
C ILE A 280 -20.95 1.12 -3.58
N ALA A 281 -20.39 2.30 -3.29
CA ALA A 281 -20.66 3.00 -2.03
C ALA A 281 -22.13 3.36 -1.90
N ASP A 282 -22.76 3.90 -2.95
CA ASP A 282 -24.18 4.21 -2.99
C ASP A 282 -25.04 2.95 -2.76
N GLU A 283 -24.73 1.84 -3.42
CA GLU A 283 -25.43 0.56 -3.28
C GLU A 283 -25.33 0.01 -1.85
N LEU A 284 -24.14 0.10 -1.24
CA LEU A 284 -23.91 -0.36 0.12
C LEU A 284 -24.29 0.67 1.20
N GLN A 285 -24.83 1.82 0.80
CA GLN A 285 -25.18 2.94 1.69
C GLN A 285 -24.00 3.40 2.56
N GLN A 286 -22.82 3.45 1.96
CA GLN A 286 -21.56 3.92 2.57
C GLN A 286 -21.02 5.12 1.80
N ASP A 287 -19.98 5.76 2.32
CA ASP A 287 -19.38 6.93 1.70
C ASP A 287 -18.06 6.56 1.03
N ALA A 288 -17.96 6.80 -0.27
CA ALA A 288 -16.77 6.54 -1.07
C ALA A 288 -15.56 7.39 -0.63
N LEU A 289 -15.78 8.59 -0.11
CA LEU A 289 -14.72 9.43 0.43
C LEU A 289 -14.11 8.80 1.69
N THR A 290 -14.93 8.24 2.55
CA THR A 290 -14.45 7.49 3.73
C THR A 290 -13.54 6.34 3.29
N TRP A 291 -13.90 5.60 2.24
CA TRP A 291 -13.04 4.53 1.71
C TRP A 291 -11.72 5.06 1.14
N ALA A 292 -11.72 6.20 0.46
CA ALA A 292 -10.50 6.83 -0.04
C ALA A 292 -9.58 7.33 1.08
N LEU A 293 -10.16 7.81 2.19
CA LEU A 293 -9.41 8.33 3.32
C LEU A 293 -8.87 7.24 4.27
N THR A 294 -9.62 6.15 4.46
CA THR A 294 -9.36 5.14 5.50
C THR A 294 -9.25 3.71 4.97
N GLY A 295 -9.58 3.49 3.71
CA GLY A 295 -9.47 2.18 3.07
C GLY A 295 -8.03 1.90 2.68
N GLY A 296 -7.50 0.77 3.13
CA GLY A 296 -6.16 0.35 2.77
C GLY A 296 -6.08 -0.35 1.41
N GLU A 297 -4.86 -0.75 1.07
CA GLU A 297 -4.51 -1.62 -0.07
C GLU A 297 -4.73 -1.00 -1.48
N ASP A 298 -4.81 0.34 -1.59
CA ASP A 298 -4.89 0.99 -2.92
C ASP A 298 -3.54 0.91 -3.67
N TYR A 299 -2.40 0.90 -2.95
CA TYR A 299 -1.04 0.83 -3.49
C TYR A 299 -0.77 1.90 -4.57
N GLU A 300 -1.41 3.05 -4.39
CA GLU A 300 -1.13 4.27 -5.13
C GLU A 300 0.02 5.03 -4.46
N LEU A 301 0.72 5.90 -5.19
CA LEU A 301 1.74 6.76 -4.59
C LEU A 301 1.11 8.07 -4.10
N LEU A 302 1.41 8.44 -2.86
CA LEU A 302 1.21 9.76 -2.29
C LEU A 302 2.57 10.44 -2.20
N PHE A 303 2.71 11.60 -2.82
CA PHE A 303 3.99 12.31 -2.85
C PHE A 303 3.82 13.82 -2.89
N THR A 304 4.88 14.53 -2.51
CA THR A 304 4.93 15.99 -2.56
C THR A 304 5.96 16.46 -3.58
N ILE A 305 5.67 17.57 -4.26
CA ILE A 305 6.59 18.20 -5.20
C ILE A 305 6.61 19.72 -4.99
N PRO A 306 7.76 20.37 -5.22
CA PRO A 306 7.81 21.82 -5.26
C PRO A 306 6.83 22.39 -6.29
N LYS A 307 6.16 23.50 -5.94
CA LYS A 307 5.10 24.10 -6.77
C LYS A 307 5.56 24.48 -8.19
N ASN A 308 6.83 24.80 -8.36
CA ASN A 308 7.40 25.09 -9.68
C ASN A 308 7.54 23.87 -10.60
N CYS A 309 7.36 22.64 -10.07
CA CYS A 309 7.37 21.40 -10.83
C CYS A 309 5.97 21.01 -11.36
N SER A 310 4.89 21.74 -11.00
CA SER A 310 3.51 21.37 -11.38
C SER A 310 3.33 21.20 -12.89
N GLY A 311 3.88 22.11 -13.69
CA GLY A 311 3.78 22.03 -15.14
C GLY A 311 4.44 20.78 -15.78
N LEU A 312 5.38 20.14 -15.07
CA LEU A 312 6.05 18.93 -15.54
C LEU A 312 5.18 17.67 -15.41
N ILE A 313 4.22 17.69 -14.49
CA ILE A 313 3.31 16.56 -14.23
C ILE A 313 1.91 16.74 -14.86
N GLU A 314 1.56 17.94 -15.35
CA GLU A 314 0.24 18.24 -15.93
C GLU A 314 -0.15 17.32 -17.11
N HIS A 315 0.82 16.73 -17.80
CA HIS A 315 0.58 15.82 -18.91
C HIS A 315 0.34 14.36 -18.48
N SER A 316 0.54 14.03 -17.20
CA SER A 316 0.19 12.73 -16.66
C SER A 316 -1.31 12.66 -16.39
N ARG A 317 -1.96 11.63 -16.94
CA ARG A 317 -3.38 11.36 -16.65
C ARG A 317 -3.58 10.61 -15.34
N ASP A 318 -2.49 10.09 -14.78
CA ASP A 318 -2.52 9.24 -13.59
C ASP A 318 -2.11 9.98 -12.31
N ILE A 319 -1.73 11.27 -12.40
CA ILE A 319 -1.35 12.07 -11.23
C ILE A 319 -2.37 13.19 -11.02
N SER A 320 -2.90 13.28 -9.79
CA SER A 320 -3.82 14.32 -9.36
C SER A 320 -3.18 15.15 -8.25
N ILE A 321 -3.20 16.48 -8.39
CA ILE A 321 -2.84 17.42 -7.31
C ILE A 321 -4.06 17.59 -6.42
N ILE A 322 -3.99 17.09 -5.18
CA ILE A 322 -5.12 17.04 -4.26
C ILE A 322 -5.06 18.12 -3.16
N GLY A 323 -3.90 18.77 -2.97
CA GLY A 323 -3.73 19.75 -1.90
C GLY A 323 -2.35 20.37 -1.89
N GLU A 324 -1.98 20.93 -0.75
CA GLU A 324 -0.68 21.55 -0.50
C GLU A 324 -0.19 21.27 0.93
N ILE A 325 1.11 21.25 1.10
CA ILE A 325 1.79 21.18 2.40
C ILE A 325 1.76 22.57 3.05
N THR A 326 1.45 22.60 4.34
CA THR A 326 1.34 23.81 5.14
C THR A 326 2.32 23.81 6.32
N GLU A 327 2.42 24.90 7.06
CA GLU A 327 3.14 24.93 8.33
C GLU A 327 2.52 23.96 9.34
N ALA A 328 3.34 23.41 10.24
CA ALA A 328 2.91 22.40 11.22
C ALA A 328 1.74 22.83 12.09
N GLU A 329 1.68 24.13 12.44
CA GLU A 329 0.65 24.72 13.28
C GLU A 329 -0.74 24.69 12.63
N ALA A 330 -0.83 24.58 11.30
CA ALA A 330 -2.09 24.47 10.59
C ALA A 330 -2.73 23.06 10.75
N GLY A 331 -1.96 22.07 11.21
CA GLY A 331 -2.41 20.69 11.30
C GLY A 331 -2.62 20.03 9.93
N ILE A 332 -3.31 18.88 9.93
CA ILE A 332 -3.63 18.14 8.71
C ILE A 332 -5.15 18.17 8.53
N SER A 333 -5.63 18.74 7.45
CA SER A 333 -7.04 18.98 7.26
C SER A 333 -7.51 18.75 5.82
N ILE A 334 -8.81 18.47 5.68
CA ILE A 334 -9.50 18.39 4.40
C ILE A 334 -10.58 19.49 4.34
N THR A 335 -10.67 20.18 3.22
CA THR A 335 -11.75 21.13 2.94
C THR A 335 -12.78 20.45 2.05
N ASP A 336 -14.05 20.43 2.50
CA ASP A 336 -15.17 19.92 1.75
C ASP A 336 -15.60 20.85 0.59
N ILE A 337 -16.59 20.40 -0.18
CA ILE A 337 -17.13 21.16 -1.32
C ILE A 337 -17.83 22.47 -0.90
N TYR A 338 -18.18 22.64 0.37
CA TYR A 338 -18.81 23.83 0.94
C TYR A 338 -17.83 24.79 1.60
N GLY A 339 -16.52 24.42 1.64
CA GLY A 339 -15.45 25.20 2.27
C GLY A 339 -15.32 24.97 3.77
N MET A 340 -15.98 23.95 4.33
CA MET A 340 -15.76 23.53 5.72
C MET A 340 -14.48 22.72 5.83
N THR A 341 -13.69 22.98 6.86
CA THR A 341 -12.43 22.27 7.13
C THR A 341 -12.63 21.24 8.23
N ILE A 342 -12.22 20.01 7.97
CA ILE A 342 -12.30 18.86 8.89
C ILE A 342 -10.86 18.43 9.21
N ASP A 343 -10.58 18.17 10.49
CA ASP A 343 -9.29 17.66 10.96
C ASP A 343 -9.14 16.16 10.59
N LEU A 344 -8.13 15.85 9.78
CA LEU A 344 -7.82 14.48 9.37
C LEU A 344 -7.07 13.68 10.43
N THR A 345 -6.49 14.32 11.46
CA THR A 345 -5.73 13.60 12.51
C THR A 345 -6.63 12.73 13.38
N ALA A 346 -7.93 13.04 13.43
CA ALA A 346 -8.94 12.25 14.12
C ALA A 346 -9.41 11.02 13.31
N ILE A 347 -9.14 11.00 12.01
CA ILE A 347 -9.53 9.93 11.08
C ILE A 347 -8.37 8.94 11.00
N LYS A 348 -8.56 7.75 11.58
CA LYS A 348 -7.54 6.70 11.59
C LYS A 348 -7.72 5.78 10.41
N GLY A 349 -6.61 5.41 9.78
CA GLY A 349 -6.53 4.32 8.82
C GLY A 349 -6.63 2.95 9.49
N PHE A 350 -6.27 1.90 8.76
CA PHE A 350 -6.27 0.53 9.24
C PHE A 350 -5.19 0.32 10.32
N ASP A 351 -5.49 -0.48 11.36
CA ASP A 351 -4.52 -0.92 12.39
C ASP A 351 -4.77 -2.40 12.69
N HIS A 352 -3.78 -3.25 12.44
CA HIS A 352 -3.85 -4.72 12.60
C HIS A 352 -4.22 -5.18 14.01
N PHE A 353 -4.04 -4.37 15.05
CA PHE A 353 -4.24 -4.76 16.44
C PHE A 353 -5.40 -4.02 17.15
N GLN A 354 -6.10 -3.13 16.44
CA GLN A 354 -7.23 -2.36 16.98
C GLN A 354 -8.58 -2.70 16.36
N THR A 355 -8.67 -3.80 15.60
CA THR A 355 -9.92 -4.34 15.02
C THR A 355 -10.74 -5.13 16.04
#